data_869600fdba3d7847b6aae11ec8f833df
#
_entry.id   869600fdba3d7847b6aae11ec8f833df
#
_cell.length_a   1.000
_cell.length_b   1.000
_cell.length_c   1.000
_cell.angle_alpha   90.00
_cell.angle_beta   90.00
_cell.angle_gamma   90.00
#
_symmetry.space_group_name_H-M   'P 1'
#
loop_
_entity.id
_entity.type
_entity.pdbx_description
1 polymer ?
#
loop_
_entity_poly.entity_id
_entity_poly.type
_entity_poly.pdbx_seq_one_letter_code
_entity_poly.pdbx_strand_id
1 'polypeptide(L)'
;MLLVRVSGALLAGVALFGLLPELVRETGWWRTLPLAALGYAVLMFLDHRGYAVCPSCSHGEKFAGSLVAATAVHAFVDGWGLVAARQQGAISGALVLAILLHKAPEGLALGAMLRASTERVAAAVALCCAAELPTILGGAAGLWITPPGWIDYMLSLVAGTFLFLGLHALRPSWRRP
;
A
#
# COMPACT_ATOMS: atom_id res chain seq x y z
N MET A 1 -9.02 -14.00 -8.80
CA MET A 1 -10.05 -13.47 -7.88
C MET A 1 -9.80 -13.86 -6.42
N LEU A 2 -9.49 -15.12 -6.10
CA LEU A 2 -9.23 -15.54 -4.70
C LEU A 2 -8.02 -14.83 -4.09
N LEU A 3 -6.89 -14.77 -4.79
CA LEU A 3 -5.66 -14.09 -4.35
C LEU A 3 -5.90 -12.62 -3.97
N VAL A 4 -6.66 -11.87 -4.77
CA VAL A 4 -7.01 -10.47 -4.51
C VAL A 4 -7.80 -10.33 -3.20
N ARG A 5 -8.76 -11.21 -2.98
CA ARG A 5 -9.56 -11.20 -1.73
C ARG A 5 -8.72 -11.58 -0.51
N VAL A 6 -7.85 -12.57 -0.64
CA VAL A 6 -6.92 -12.95 0.44
C VAL A 6 -5.99 -11.79 0.78
N SER A 7 -5.42 -11.12 -0.23
CA SER A 7 -4.59 -9.93 -0.03
C SER A 7 -5.36 -8.81 0.66
N GLY A 8 -6.60 -8.55 0.20
CA GLY A 8 -7.45 -7.54 0.82
C GLY A 8 -7.78 -7.85 2.27
N ALA A 9 -8.08 -9.11 2.58
CA ALA A 9 -8.32 -9.54 3.96
C ALA A 9 -7.08 -9.37 4.84
N LEU A 10 -5.89 -9.70 4.32
CA LEU A 10 -4.63 -9.52 5.02
C LEU A 10 -4.33 -8.05 5.29
N LEU A 11 -4.48 -7.18 4.27
CA LEU A 11 -4.27 -5.73 4.43
C LEU A 11 -5.23 -5.13 5.45
N ALA A 12 -6.53 -5.44 5.36
CA ALA A 12 -7.51 -4.97 6.33
C ALA A 12 -7.24 -5.52 7.73
N GLY A 13 -6.87 -6.79 7.85
CA GLY A 13 -6.52 -7.44 9.10
C GLY A 13 -5.31 -6.79 9.77
N VAL A 14 -4.25 -6.54 9.01
CA VAL A 14 -3.05 -5.86 9.51
C VAL A 14 -3.36 -4.43 9.95
N ALA A 15 -4.15 -3.68 9.18
CA ALA A 15 -4.53 -2.33 9.56
C ALA A 15 -5.35 -2.32 10.86
N LEU A 16 -6.36 -3.20 10.98
CA LEU A 16 -7.29 -3.21 12.11
C LEU A 16 -6.72 -3.84 13.39
N PHE A 17 -5.95 -4.91 13.26
CA PHE A 17 -5.49 -5.70 14.41
C PHE A 17 -4.00 -5.50 14.74
N GLY A 18 -3.22 -4.96 13.81
CA GLY A 18 -1.81 -4.64 13.98
C GLY A 18 -1.59 -3.14 14.18
N LEU A 19 -1.67 -2.38 13.09
CA LEU A 19 -1.24 -0.97 13.06
C LEU A 19 -2.11 -0.04 13.90
N LEU A 20 -3.43 -0.06 13.72
CA LEU A 20 -4.32 0.87 14.42
C LEU A 20 -4.28 0.74 15.94
N PRO A 21 -4.36 -0.48 16.54
CA PRO A 21 -4.27 -0.62 17.98
C PRO A 21 -2.94 -0.15 18.56
N GLU A 22 -1.83 -0.42 17.87
CA GLU A 22 -0.49 0.00 18.29
C GLU A 22 -0.36 1.53 18.25
N LEU A 23 -0.73 2.14 17.12
CA LEU A 23 -0.69 3.60 16.97
C LEU A 23 -1.60 4.33 17.94
N VAL A 24 -2.79 3.78 18.24
CA VAL A 24 -3.68 4.34 19.27
C VAL A 24 -3.04 4.29 20.65
N ARG A 25 -2.29 3.24 20.95
CA ARG A 25 -1.58 3.13 22.25
C ARG A 25 -0.42 4.12 22.37
N GLU A 26 0.30 4.39 21.27
CA GLU A 26 1.48 5.26 21.24
C GLU A 26 1.12 6.76 21.10
N THR A 27 0.20 7.10 20.22
CA THR A 27 -0.12 8.51 19.87
C THR A 27 -1.49 8.99 20.35
N GLY A 28 -2.31 8.06 20.83
CA GLY A 28 -3.68 8.34 21.26
C GLY A 28 -4.70 8.28 20.13
N TRP A 29 -5.92 7.86 20.44
CA TRP A 29 -7.00 7.68 19.47
C TRP A 29 -7.39 8.96 18.73
N TRP A 30 -7.28 10.10 19.35
CA TRP A 30 -7.67 11.42 18.82
C TRP A 30 -6.74 11.95 17.73
N ARG A 31 -5.52 11.41 17.62
CA ARG A 31 -4.59 11.69 16.50
C ARG A 31 -4.65 10.58 15.44
N THR A 32 -4.59 9.35 15.86
CA THR A 32 -4.55 8.17 14.98
C THR A 32 -5.80 8.07 14.11
N LEU A 33 -7.01 8.15 14.71
CA LEU A 33 -8.25 7.92 13.96
C LEU A 33 -8.55 8.99 12.91
N PRO A 34 -8.37 10.30 13.16
CA PRO A 34 -8.54 11.30 12.11
C PRO A 34 -7.56 11.16 10.94
N LEU A 35 -6.31 10.79 11.22
CA LEU A 35 -5.31 10.58 10.17
C LEU A 35 -5.60 9.31 9.37
N ALA A 36 -5.99 8.22 10.03
CA ALA A 36 -6.43 7.01 9.33
C ALA A 36 -7.70 7.29 8.49
N ALA A 37 -8.66 8.03 9.02
CA ALA A 37 -9.83 8.46 8.27
C ALA A 37 -9.46 9.33 7.07
N LEU A 38 -8.47 10.22 7.20
CA LEU A 38 -7.95 11.02 6.09
C LEU A 38 -7.31 10.14 5.01
N GLY A 39 -6.43 9.20 5.40
CA GLY A 39 -5.82 8.26 4.45
C GLY A 39 -6.86 7.43 3.69
N TYR A 40 -7.87 6.93 4.40
CA TYR A 40 -9.01 6.24 3.80
C TYR A 40 -9.79 7.14 2.82
N ALA A 41 -10.11 8.36 3.24
CA ALA A 41 -10.90 9.31 2.45
C ALA A 41 -10.17 9.77 1.19
N VAL A 42 -8.84 9.96 1.25
CA VAL A 42 -8.03 10.33 0.08
C VAL A 42 -8.12 9.25 -0.99
N LEU A 43 -7.93 7.98 -0.64
CA LEU A 43 -8.04 6.89 -1.62
C LEU A 43 -9.49 6.71 -2.11
N MET A 44 -10.47 6.85 -1.25
CA MET A 44 -11.88 6.82 -1.64
C MET A 44 -12.21 7.94 -2.64
N PHE A 45 -11.69 9.14 -2.44
CA PHE A 45 -11.87 10.27 -3.36
C PHE A 45 -11.20 10.02 -4.71
N LEU A 46 -9.96 9.49 -4.72
CA LEU A 46 -9.25 9.14 -5.95
C LEU A 46 -9.99 8.06 -6.73
N ASP A 47 -10.47 7.02 -6.05
CA ASP A 47 -11.28 5.95 -6.65
C ASP A 47 -12.58 6.52 -7.26
N HIS A 48 -13.24 7.43 -6.55
CA HIS A 48 -14.46 8.08 -7.04
C HIS A 48 -14.20 8.97 -8.27
N ARG A 49 -13.01 9.56 -8.38
CA ARG A 49 -12.56 10.32 -9.56
C ARG A 49 -12.12 9.45 -10.73
N GLY A 50 -12.17 8.13 -10.60
CA GLY A 50 -11.81 7.18 -11.65
C GLY A 50 -10.30 6.92 -11.78
N TYR A 51 -9.49 7.37 -10.81
CA TYR A 51 -8.10 6.96 -10.74
C TYR A 51 -7.99 5.50 -10.31
N ALA A 52 -7.14 4.73 -10.99
CA ALA A 52 -6.90 3.33 -10.65
C ALA A 52 -6.12 3.24 -9.34
N VAL A 53 -6.83 3.25 -8.21
CA VAL A 53 -6.22 3.22 -6.87
C VAL A 53 -5.83 1.81 -6.47
N CYS A 54 -6.53 0.81 -6.99
CA CYS A 54 -6.25 -0.60 -6.72
C CYS A 54 -5.78 -1.30 -7.99
N PRO A 55 -4.53 -1.84 -8.01
CA PRO A 55 -4.00 -2.59 -9.14
C PRO A 55 -4.91 -3.72 -9.59
N SER A 56 -5.58 -4.36 -8.65
CA SER A 56 -6.44 -5.53 -8.89
C SER A 56 -7.83 -5.20 -9.45
N CYS A 57 -8.21 -3.92 -9.46
CA CYS A 57 -9.56 -3.49 -9.84
C CYS A 57 -9.61 -2.76 -11.18
N SER A 58 -8.46 -2.38 -11.74
CA SER A 58 -8.38 -1.69 -13.02
C SER A 58 -8.44 -2.68 -14.19
N HIS A 59 -9.41 -2.48 -15.09
CA HIS A 59 -9.56 -3.25 -16.31
C HIS A 59 -9.24 -2.33 -17.50
N GLY A 60 -8.06 -2.51 -18.13
CA GLY A 60 -7.77 -1.86 -19.41
C GLY A 60 -6.29 -1.55 -19.70
N GLU A 61 -5.91 -1.71 -20.95
CA GLU A 61 -4.54 -1.58 -21.46
C GLU A 61 -3.90 -0.18 -21.30
N LYS A 62 -4.70 0.86 -21.09
CA LYS A 62 -4.24 2.26 -21.02
C LYS A 62 -3.64 2.66 -19.67
N PHE A 63 -3.66 1.77 -18.69
CA PHE A 63 -3.30 2.08 -17.30
C PHE A 63 -1.95 1.56 -16.81
N ALA A 64 -1.18 0.83 -17.64
CA ALA A 64 0.08 0.23 -17.20
C ALA A 64 1.07 1.28 -16.64
N GLY A 65 1.19 2.43 -17.28
CA GLY A 65 2.09 3.49 -16.80
C GLY A 65 1.66 4.14 -15.49
N SER A 66 0.37 4.45 -15.32
CA SER A 66 -0.16 5.02 -14.08
C SER A 66 -0.11 4.01 -12.93
N LEU A 67 -0.31 2.73 -13.24
CA LEU A 67 -0.20 1.64 -12.29
C LEU A 67 1.24 1.49 -11.78
N VAL A 68 2.22 1.44 -12.69
CA VAL A 68 3.64 1.39 -12.34
C VAL A 68 4.03 2.61 -11.49
N ALA A 69 3.59 3.81 -11.86
CA ALA A 69 3.87 5.02 -11.11
C ALA A 69 3.23 5.00 -9.71
N ALA A 70 1.98 4.58 -9.59
CA ALA A 70 1.30 4.47 -8.30
C ALA A 70 1.97 3.44 -7.40
N THR A 71 2.33 2.26 -7.94
CA THR A 71 3.07 1.23 -7.20
C THR A 71 4.46 1.73 -6.80
N ALA A 72 5.15 2.47 -7.66
CA ALA A 72 6.47 3.04 -7.36
C ALA A 72 6.43 4.02 -6.18
N VAL A 73 5.40 4.89 -6.13
CA VAL A 73 5.18 5.81 -4.99
C VAL A 73 4.87 5.02 -3.73
N HIS A 74 4.02 4.01 -3.82
CA HIS A 74 3.68 3.14 -2.69
C HIS A 74 4.92 2.39 -2.16
N ALA A 75 5.68 1.78 -3.06
CA ALA A 75 6.92 1.09 -2.73
C ALA A 75 7.96 2.01 -2.05
N PHE A 76 8.07 3.26 -2.52
CA PHE A 76 8.92 4.26 -1.87
C PHE A 76 8.48 4.53 -0.42
N VAL A 77 7.19 4.72 -0.19
CA VAL A 77 6.63 4.98 1.15
C VAL A 77 6.84 3.78 2.08
N ASP A 78 6.68 2.55 1.58
CA ASP A 78 6.94 1.33 2.36
C ASP A 78 8.39 1.24 2.82
N GLY A 79 9.34 1.46 1.91
CA GLY A 79 10.77 1.44 2.24
C GLY A 79 11.15 2.54 3.23
N TRP A 80 10.65 3.76 3.00
CA TRP A 80 10.88 4.89 3.88
C TRP A 80 10.29 4.65 5.28
N GLY A 81 9.04 4.20 5.36
CA GLY A 81 8.34 3.91 6.60
C GLY A 81 9.02 2.82 7.41
N LEU A 82 9.50 1.75 6.76
CA LEU A 82 10.19 0.65 7.42
C LEU A 82 11.49 1.09 8.10
N VAL A 83 12.32 1.87 7.38
CA VAL A 83 13.60 2.34 7.92
C VAL A 83 13.38 3.41 8.99
N ALA A 84 12.46 4.32 8.76
CA ALA A 84 12.12 5.36 9.72
C ALA A 84 11.58 4.77 11.03
N ALA A 85 10.68 3.77 10.97
CA ALA A 85 10.20 3.04 12.13
C ALA A 85 11.34 2.37 12.91
N ARG A 86 12.29 1.77 12.18
CA ARG A 86 13.47 1.17 12.81
C ARG A 86 14.31 2.17 13.60
N GLN A 87 14.56 3.35 13.03
CA GLN A 87 15.38 4.38 13.69
C GLN A 87 14.72 4.90 14.99
N GLN A 88 13.41 4.92 15.05
CA GLN A 88 12.67 5.38 16.22
C GLN A 88 12.42 4.29 17.26
N GLY A 89 12.91 3.08 17.04
CA GLY A 89 12.67 1.93 17.93
C GLY A 89 11.22 1.41 17.89
N ALA A 90 10.41 1.95 16.97
CA ALA A 90 8.98 1.66 16.82
C ALA A 90 8.73 0.47 15.87
N ILE A 91 9.74 -0.36 15.57
CA ILE A 91 9.47 -1.58 14.80
C ILE A 91 8.74 -2.57 15.67
N SER A 92 7.44 -2.63 15.47
CA SER A 92 6.72 -3.84 15.83
C SER A 92 6.96 -4.90 14.75
N GLY A 93 7.10 -6.16 15.18
CA GLY A 93 7.11 -7.30 14.25
C GLY A 93 5.86 -7.31 13.35
N ALA A 94 4.76 -6.70 13.80
CA ALA A 94 3.52 -6.53 13.06
C ALA A 94 3.71 -5.65 11.81
N LEU A 95 4.43 -4.53 11.88
CA LEU A 95 4.68 -3.65 10.73
C LEU A 95 5.53 -4.36 9.67
N VAL A 96 6.61 -5.03 10.08
CA VAL A 96 7.48 -5.79 9.16
C VAL A 96 6.68 -6.90 8.49
N LEU A 97 5.93 -7.66 9.27
CA LEU A 97 5.10 -8.75 8.77
C LEU A 97 4.02 -8.22 7.81
N ALA A 98 3.42 -7.08 8.13
CA ALA A 98 2.45 -6.42 7.28
C ALA A 98 3.03 -6.10 5.90
N ILE A 99 4.19 -5.45 5.87
CA ILE A 99 4.87 -5.07 4.63
C ILE A 99 5.25 -6.32 3.84
N LEU A 100 5.79 -7.36 4.46
CA LEU A 100 6.16 -8.59 3.78
C LEU A 100 4.94 -9.36 3.23
N LEU A 101 3.86 -9.44 3.99
CA LEU A 101 2.67 -10.19 3.58
C LEU A 101 1.90 -9.52 2.45
N HIS A 102 1.85 -8.19 2.39
CA HIS A 102 1.14 -7.53 1.29
C HIS A 102 1.97 -7.41 0.00
N LYS A 103 3.30 -7.43 0.08
CA LYS A 103 4.18 -7.35 -1.10
C LYS A 103 4.04 -8.54 -2.05
N ALA A 104 3.86 -9.74 -1.55
CA ALA A 104 3.70 -10.93 -2.40
C ALA A 104 2.42 -10.86 -3.27
N PRO A 105 1.22 -10.62 -2.71
CA PRO A 105 0.01 -10.47 -3.52
C PRO A 105 0.00 -9.19 -4.39
N GLU A 106 0.64 -8.10 -3.95
CA GLU A 106 0.81 -6.89 -4.76
C GLU A 106 1.65 -7.18 -6.01
N GLY A 107 2.81 -7.82 -5.86
CA GLY A 107 3.68 -8.19 -6.97
C GLY A 107 3.00 -9.18 -7.94
N LEU A 108 2.23 -10.14 -7.43
CA LEU A 108 1.46 -11.08 -8.26
C LEU A 108 0.36 -10.35 -9.06
N ALA A 109 -0.37 -9.45 -8.43
CA ALA A 109 -1.42 -8.67 -9.09
C ALA A 109 -0.83 -7.73 -10.15
N LEU A 110 0.22 -6.98 -9.78
CA LEU A 110 0.95 -6.10 -10.71
C LEU A 110 1.51 -6.89 -11.90
N GLY A 111 2.18 -8.03 -11.63
CA GLY A 111 2.73 -8.89 -12.66
C GLY A 111 1.68 -9.43 -13.63
N ALA A 112 0.54 -9.86 -13.13
CA ALA A 112 -0.56 -10.34 -13.96
C ALA A 112 -1.11 -9.24 -14.88
N MET A 113 -1.25 -8.02 -14.36
CA MET A 113 -1.76 -6.87 -15.13
C MET A 113 -0.76 -6.39 -16.17
N LEU A 114 0.53 -6.27 -15.80
CA LEU A 114 1.59 -5.90 -16.75
C LEU A 114 1.79 -6.97 -17.82
N ARG A 115 1.62 -8.24 -17.46
CA ARG A 115 1.65 -9.34 -18.44
C ARG A 115 0.52 -9.24 -19.47
N ALA A 116 -0.67 -8.85 -19.03
CA ALA A 116 -1.80 -8.64 -19.94
C ALA A 116 -1.59 -7.44 -20.89
N SER A 117 -0.87 -6.40 -20.43
CA SER A 117 -0.63 -5.17 -21.21
C SER A 117 0.60 -5.23 -22.12
N THR A 118 1.62 -6.06 -21.80
CA THR A 118 2.92 -6.04 -22.51
C THR A 118 3.13 -7.22 -23.46
N GLU A 119 2.30 -8.24 -23.40
CA GLU A 119 2.42 -9.50 -24.15
C GLU A 119 3.75 -10.26 -23.97
N ARG A 120 4.76 -9.66 -23.32
CA ARG A 120 6.10 -10.23 -23.10
C ARG A 120 6.35 -10.41 -21.61
N VAL A 121 6.64 -11.64 -21.18
CA VAL A 121 6.94 -11.96 -19.77
C VAL A 121 8.12 -11.13 -19.25
N ALA A 122 9.19 -11.04 -20.03
CA ALA A 122 10.39 -10.30 -19.63
C ALA A 122 10.10 -8.80 -19.41
N ALA A 123 9.26 -8.18 -20.25
CA ALA A 123 8.86 -6.79 -20.09
C ALA A 123 7.99 -6.60 -18.84
N ALA A 124 7.04 -7.50 -18.59
CA ALA A 124 6.22 -7.46 -17.36
C ALA A 124 7.08 -7.58 -16.09
N VAL A 125 8.03 -8.51 -16.08
CA VAL A 125 8.95 -8.67 -14.95
C VAL A 125 9.82 -7.44 -14.76
N ALA A 126 10.39 -6.89 -15.84
CA ALA A 126 11.21 -5.67 -15.78
C ALA A 126 10.42 -4.48 -15.21
N LEU A 127 9.17 -4.30 -15.63
CA LEU A 127 8.29 -3.25 -15.12
C LEU A 127 7.90 -3.48 -13.65
N CYS A 128 7.66 -4.72 -13.24
CA CYS A 128 7.46 -5.05 -11.82
C CYS A 128 8.69 -4.68 -10.98
N CYS A 129 9.88 -5.07 -11.43
CA CYS A 129 11.11 -4.73 -10.74
C CYS A 129 11.31 -3.20 -10.68
N ALA A 130 11.04 -2.49 -11.77
CA ALA A 130 11.13 -1.03 -11.81
C ALA A 130 10.12 -0.35 -10.88
N ALA A 131 8.91 -0.90 -10.73
CA ALA A 131 7.91 -0.38 -9.80
C ALA A 131 8.28 -0.60 -8.33
N GLU A 132 8.99 -1.67 -8.01
CA GLU A 132 9.42 -2.00 -6.64
C GLU A 132 10.78 -1.41 -6.26
N LEU A 133 11.60 -1.02 -7.23
CA LEU A 133 12.92 -0.42 -6.99
C LEU A 133 12.87 0.81 -6.06
N PRO A 134 11.87 1.70 -6.14
CA PRO A 134 11.72 2.82 -5.21
C PRO A 134 11.65 2.44 -3.73
N THR A 135 11.36 1.18 -3.37
CA THR A 135 11.46 0.70 -1.98
C THR A 135 12.87 0.93 -1.41
N ILE A 136 13.90 0.68 -2.23
CA ILE A 136 15.30 0.89 -1.83
C ILE A 136 15.59 2.38 -1.67
N LEU A 137 15.07 3.21 -2.59
CA LEU A 137 15.23 4.67 -2.53
C LEU A 137 14.50 5.25 -1.31
N GLY A 138 13.30 4.76 -1.02
CA GLY A 138 12.55 5.12 0.18
C GLY A 138 13.29 4.73 1.45
N GLY A 139 13.83 3.52 1.51
CA GLY A 139 14.68 3.07 2.63
C GLY A 139 15.90 3.96 2.82
N ALA A 140 16.61 4.31 1.74
CA ALA A 140 17.73 5.24 1.79
C ALA A 140 17.29 6.63 2.27
N ALA A 141 16.18 7.16 1.76
CA ALA A 141 15.61 8.43 2.23
C ALA A 141 15.25 8.38 3.72
N GLY A 142 14.71 7.26 4.20
CA GLY A 142 14.38 7.03 5.61
C GLY A 142 15.59 7.13 6.55
N LEU A 143 16.80 6.86 6.06
CA LEU A 143 18.03 7.03 6.85
C LEU A 143 18.37 8.50 7.13
N TRP A 144 17.99 9.40 6.23
CA TRP A 144 18.41 10.81 6.24
C TRP A 144 17.27 11.78 6.59
N ILE A 145 16.05 11.44 6.24
CA ILE A 145 14.90 12.33 6.32
C ILE A 145 13.83 11.69 7.22
N THR A 146 14.07 11.71 8.52
CA THR A 146 13.05 11.23 9.47
C THR A 146 12.94 12.21 10.63
N PRO A 147 12.07 13.22 10.53
CA PRO A 147 11.80 14.10 11.65
C PRO A 147 11.20 13.31 12.83
N PRO A 148 11.63 13.57 14.07
CA PRO A 148 11.08 12.92 15.25
C PRO A 148 9.56 13.08 15.33
N GLY A 149 8.85 11.99 15.60
CA GLY A 149 7.38 11.97 15.74
C GLY A 149 6.56 11.98 14.43
N TRP A 150 7.20 12.15 13.27
CA TRP A 150 6.48 12.15 11.99
C TRP A 150 6.02 10.76 11.56
N ILE A 151 6.72 9.73 12.01
CA ILE A 151 6.45 8.37 11.58
C ILE A 151 5.06 7.89 12.02
N ASP A 152 4.65 8.24 13.24
CA ASP A 152 3.36 7.82 13.79
C ASP A 152 2.21 8.45 13.00
N TYR A 153 2.37 9.69 12.55
CA TYR A 153 1.40 10.38 11.71
C TYR A 153 1.32 9.73 10.31
N MET A 154 2.47 9.42 9.71
CA MET A 154 2.52 8.72 8.42
C MET A 154 1.96 7.31 8.53
N LEU A 155 2.32 6.55 9.54
CA LEU A 155 1.78 5.20 9.76
C LEU A 155 0.27 5.22 10.01
N SER A 156 -0.24 6.22 10.72
CA SER A 156 -1.68 6.39 10.92
C SER A 156 -2.41 6.62 9.59
N LEU A 157 -1.84 7.45 8.72
CA LEU A 157 -2.37 7.71 7.39
C LEU A 157 -2.30 6.45 6.52
N VAL A 158 -1.17 5.73 6.53
CA VAL A 158 -0.97 4.46 5.82
C VAL A 158 -1.95 3.39 6.32
N ALA A 159 -2.22 3.29 7.61
CA ALA A 159 -3.21 2.35 8.14
C ALA A 159 -4.60 2.59 7.54
N GLY A 160 -4.98 3.85 7.35
CA GLY A 160 -6.21 4.22 6.64
C GLY A 160 -6.23 3.81 5.17
N THR A 161 -5.11 4.00 4.46
CA THR A 161 -5.00 3.56 3.06
C THR A 161 -5.07 2.04 2.94
N PHE A 162 -4.42 1.29 3.82
CA PHE A 162 -4.48 -0.16 3.86
C PHE A 162 -5.91 -0.66 4.14
N LEU A 163 -6.61 0.01 5.04
CA LEU A 163 -8.00 -0.32 5.32
C LEU A 163 -8.89 -0.10 4.09
N PHE A 164 -8.73 1.02 3.37
CA PHE A 164 -9.46 1.27 2.13
C PHE A 164 -9.16 0.20 1.09
N LEU A 165 -7.89 -0.07 0.78
CA LEU A 165 -7.47 -1.05 -0.23
C LEU A 165 -7.94 -2.45 0.12
N GLY A 166 -7.80 -2.84 1.39
CA GLY A 166 -8.23 -4.13 1.90
C GLY A 166 -9.75 -4.33 1.73
N LEU A 167 -10.55 -3.38 2.19
CA LEU A 167 -12.00 -3.44 2.06
C LEU A 167 -12.47 -3.35 0.61
N HIS A 168 -11.77 -2.54 -0.22
CA HIS A 168 -12.08 -2.41 -1.64
C HIS A 168 -11.83 -3.73 -2.39
N ALA A 169 -10.73 -4.42 -2.10
CA ALA A 169 -10.40 -5.72 -2.69
C ALA A 169 -11.36 -6.85 -2.27
N LEU A 170 -12.01 -6.72 -1.11
CA LEU A 170 -13.00 -7.67 -0.62
C LEU A 170 -14.39 -7.48 -1.24
N ARG A 171 -14.69 -6.29 -1.77
CA ARG A 171 -15.99 -6.04 -2.41
C ARG A 171 -16.19 -6.99 -3.60
N PRO A 172 -17.39 -7.60 -3.75
CA PRO A 172 -17.71 -8.31 -4.97
C PRO A 172 -17.58 -7.32 -6.12
N SER A 173 -16.94 -7.73 -7.22
CA SER A 173 -16.88 -6.92 -8.45
C SER A 173 -18.32 -6.70 -8.94
N TRP A 174 -18.98 -5.64 -8.45
CA TRP A 174 -20.21 -5.19 -9.05
C TRP A 174 -19.83 -4.70 -10.45
N ARG A 175 -20.33 -5.42 -11.45
CA ARG A 175 -20.27 -5.02 -12.84
C ARG A 175 -20.81 -3.60 -12.90
N ARG A 176 -19.93 -2.62 -13.12
CA ARG A 176 -20.41 -1.37 -13.69
C ARG A 176 -20.74 -1.68 -15.15
N PRO A 177 -21.97 -1.41 -15.60
CA PRO A 177 -22.35 -1.60 -16.99
C PRO A 177 -21.51 -0.78 -17.94
#